data_1f95e7db171a1516b5c068575122df00
#
_entry.id   1f95e7db171a1516b5c068575122df00
#
_cell.length_a   1.000
_cell.length_b   1.000
_cell.length_c   1.000
_cell.angle_alpha   90.00
_cell.angle_beta   90.00
_cell.angle_gamma   90.00
#
_symmetry.space_group_name_H-M   'P 1'
#
loop_
_entity.id
_entity.type
_entity.pdbx_description
1 polymer ?
#
loop_
_entity_poly.entity_id
_entity_poly.type
_entity_poly.pdbx_seq_one_letter_code
_entity_poly.pdbx_strand_id
1 'polypeptide(L)'
;DYRLCDPQTIAGTIVDLEKRGIGDIEFVDNVFNSPYDHAIALCDTIAKVRTNTRLQTVELNPLFVDDNLIGVMEQAGFVGIGITVESAADAVLERLKKGFTGKHVYKASEVIKRHKIPCLWIFMFGGPGETEETVQETLRFAERYISQRDVALFMIGIRIYPGTELDKIARAEGILTLSPLEMLEPVFYLSPSVKLEWLLNKVHNSIADHMNFMNPHAIGLPFLPAINLLGYWLGIKPPLWKHTRTLRRGLRWLGKDL
;
A
#
# COMPACT_ATOMS: atom_id res chain seq x y z
N ASP A 1 -4.75 17.12 -15.04
CA ASP A 1 -5.87 17.77 -14.32
C ASP A 1 -6.63 16.72 -13.53
N TYR A 2 -6.98 17.02 -12.28
CA TYR A 2 -7.84 16.14 -11.46
C TYR A 2 -9.29 16.22 -11.92
N ARG A 3 -9.95 15.07 -11.98
CA ARG A 3 -11.40 14.98 -12.18
C ARG A 3 -12.04 14.63 -10.86
N LEU A 4 -12.44 15.65 -10.11
CA LEU A 4 -13.02 15.49 -8.78
C LEU A 4 -14.51 15.17 -8.87
N CYS A 5 -14.96 14.15 -8.14
CA CYS A 5 -16.37 13.87 -7.92
C CYS A 5 -16.88 14.71 -6.75
N ASP A 6 -18.12 15.18 -6.86
CA ASP A 6 -18.74 15.96 -5.79
C ASP A 6 -18.89 15.12 -4.49
N PRO A 7 -18.44 15.62 -3.34
CA PRO A 7 -18.51 14.90 -2.04
C PRO A 7 -19.93 14.48 -1.66
N GLN A 8 -20.96 15.27 -1.98
CA GLN A 8 -22.36 14.92 -1.66
C GLN A 8 -22.83 13.74 -2.51
N THR A 9 -22.44 13.70 -3.79
CA THR A 9 -22.74 12.58 -4.69
C THR A 9 -22.12 11.29 -4.19
N ILE A 10 -20.84 11.34 -3.75
CA ILE A 10 -20.14 10.16 -3.19
C ILE A 10 -20.82 9.70 -1.90
N ALA A 11 -21.10 10.61 -0.97
CA ALA A 11 -21.77 10.28 0.28
C ALA A 11 -23.18 9.69 0.04
N GLY A 12 -23.95 10.23 -0.92
CA GLY A 12 -25.22 9.66 -1.33
C GLY A 12 -25.09 8.24 -1.90
N THR A 13 -24.05 7.99 -2.71
CA THR A 13 -23.76 6.66 -3.25
C THR A 13 -23.44 5.65 -2.13
N ILE A 14 -22.67 6.05 -1.12
CA ILE A 14 -22.36 5.19 0.05
C ILE A 14 -23.65 4.82 0.80
N VAL A 15 -24.55 5.79 1.06
CA VAL A 15 -25.84 5.54 1.69
C VAL A 15 -26.70 4.58 0.88
N ASP A 16 -26.73 4.72 -0.43
CA ASP A 16 -27.51 3.83 -1.29
C ASP A 16 -26.93 2.42 -1.40
N LEU A 17 -25.61 2.27 -1.35
CA LEU A 17 -24.95 0.98 -1.23
C LEU A 17 -25.24 0.31 0.12
N GLU A 18 -25.20 1.07 1.22
CA GLU A 18 -25.58 0.56 2.56
C GLU A 18 -27.02 0.02 2.57
N LYS A 19 -28.00 0.74 2.01
CA LYS A 19 -29.39 0.28 1.87
C LYS A 19 -29.53 -1.02 1.09
N ARG A 20 -28.59 -1.31 0.19
CA ARG A 20 -28.50 -2.57 -0.57
C ARG A 20 -27.75 -3.67 0.18
N GLY A 21 -27.35 -3.43 1.43
CA GLY A 21 -26.64 -4.39 2.28
C GLY A 21 -25.13 -4.43 2.10
N ILE A 22 -24.52 -3.45 1.39
CA ILE A 22 -23.09 -3.34 1.24
C ILE A 22 -22.51 -2.68 2.48
N GLY A 23 -21.71 -3.42 3.24
CA GLY A 23 -21.12 -2.96 4.51
C GLY A 23 -19.65 -2.60 4.43
N ASP A 24 -18.99 -2.85 3.29
CA ASP A 24 -17.56 -2.60 3.07
C ASP A 24 -17.34 -1.95 1.71
N ILE A 25 -16.66 -0.82 1.68
CA ILE A 25 -16.37 -0.06 0.45
C ILE A 25 -14.88 0.31 0.44
N GLU A 26 -14.23 0.08 -0.69
CA GLU A 26 -12.87 0.52 -0.95
C GLU A 26 -12.86 1.65 -1.98
N PHE A 27 -12.17 2.75 -1.64
CA PHE A 27 -11.83 3.79 -2.59
C PHE A 27 -10.60 3.36 -3.38
N VAL A 28 -10.74 3.35 -4.71
CA VAL A 28 -9.68 2.92 -5.65
C VAL A 28 -9.15 4.09 -6.48
N ASP A 29 -8.98 5.23 -5.85
CA ASP A 29 -8.37 6.41 -6.45
C ASP A 29 -6.86 6.19 -6.68
N ASN A 30 -6.28 6.91 -7.64
CA ASN A 30 -4.82 6.90 -7.81
C ASN A 30 -4.09 7.50 -6.60
N VAL A 31 -4.66 8.53 -5.99
CA VAL A 31 -4.17 9.16 -4.74
C VAL A 31 -5.35 9.80 -4.03
N PHE A 32 -5.86 9.15 -3.01
CA PHE A 32 -7.07 9.58 -2.29
C PHE A 32 -6.95 10.97 -1.64
N ASN A 33 -5.80 11.28 -1.05
CA ASN A 33 -5.56 12.54 -0.33
C ASN A 33 -4.93 13.65 -1.19
N SER A 34 -5.11 13.59 -2.51
CA SER A 34 -4.69 14.64 -3.43
C SER A 34 -5.79 14.94 -4.45
N PRO A 35 -6.38 16.13 -4.45
CA PRO A 35 -6.08 17.30 -3.59
C PRO A 35 -6.52 17.13 -2.13
N TYR A 36 -5.70 17.64 -1.21
CA TYR A 36 -5.92 17.51 0.24
C TYR A 36 -7.28 18.03 0.70
N ASP A 37 -7.63 19.27 0.32
CA ASP A 37 -8.88 19.92 0.76
C ASP A 37 -10.13 19.16 0.26
N HIS A 38 -10.04 18.52 -0.92
CA HIS A 38 -11.12 17.67 -1.41
C HIS A 38 -11.30 16.41 -0.56
N ALA A 39 -10.21 15.76 -0.16
CA ALA A 39 -10.26 14.60 0.71
C ALA A 39 -10.86 14.93 2.09
N ILE A 40 -10.50 16.08 2.67
CA ILE A 40 -11.09 16.58 3.92
C ILE A 40 -12.59 16.80 3.74
N ALA A 41 -12.99 17.56 2.71
CA ALA A 41 -14.41 17.85 2.44
C ALA A 41 -15.23 16.58 2.19
N LEU A 42 -14.67 15.58 1.52
CA LEU A 42 -15.29 14.29 1.30
C LEU A 42 -15.51 13.54 2.62
N CYS A 43 -14.46 13.41 3.45
CA CYS A 43 -14.55 12.73 4.74
C CYS A 43 -15.56 13.43 5.69
N ASP A 44 -15.55 14.76 5.75
CA ASP A 44 -16.50 15.53 6.54
C ASP A 44 -17.94 15.33 6.05
N THR A 45 -18.13 15.21 4.74
CA THR A 45 -19.47 14.98 4.17
C THR A 45 -19.97 13.58 4.48
N ILE A 46 -19.09 12.56 4.36
CA ILE A 46 -19.43 11.18 4.72
C ILE A 46 -19.75 11.06 6.21
N ALA A 47 -18.97 11.69 7.08
CA ALA A 47 -19.22 11.68 8.53
C ALA A 47 -20.62 12.23 8.91
N LYS A 48 -21.12 13.22 8.16
CA LYS A 48 -22.45 13.82 8.39
C LYS A 48 -23.61 12.87 8.06
N VAL A 49 -23.48 11.98 7.10
CA VAL A 49 -24.54 11.04 6.70
C VAL A 49 -24.65 9.82 7.63
N ARG A 50 -23.71 9.64 8.56
CA ARG A 50 -23.73 8.64 9.64
C ARG A 50 -24.03 7.21 9.16
N THR A 51 -23.27 6.72 8.19
CA THR A 51 -23.38 5.34 7.71
C THR A 51 -22.68 4.37 8.68
N ASN A 52 -23.10 3.08 8.67
CA ASN A 52 -22.37 2.00 9.35
C ASN A 52 -21.39 1.29 8.38
N THR A 53 -21.25 1.80 7.17
CA THR A 53 -20.36 1.25 6.15
C THR A 53 -18.91 1.45 6.56
N ARG A 54 -18.12 0.40 6.48
CA ARG A 54 -16.67 0.45 6.71
C ARG A 54 -15.96 0.85 5.42
N LEU A 55 -15.16 1.89 5.51
CA LEU A 55 -14.43 2.45 4.37
C LEU A 55 -12.95 2.07 4.45
N GLN A 56 -12.32 1.91 3.30
CA GLN A 56 -10.88 1.77 3.19
C GLN A 56 -10.34 2.43 1.90
N THR A 57 -9.05 2.75 1.91
CA THR A 57 -8.26 3.10 0.73
C THR A 57 -6.82 2.68 0.93
N VAL A 58 -6.11 2.34 -0.14
CA VAL A 58 -4.70 1.93 -0.06
C VAL A 58 -3.76 2.90 -0.79
N GLU A 59 -4.28 4.05 -1.23
CA GLU A 59 -3.56 5.00 -2.08
C GLU A 59 -3.46 6.38 -1.42
N LEU A 60 -2.74 6.48 -0.28
CA LEU A 60 -2.37 7.77 0.31
C LEU A 60 -0.96 8.18 -0.07
N ASN A 61 -0.80 9.47 -0.39
CA ASN A 61 0.51 10.10 -0.55
C ASN A 61 1.03 10.55 0.82
N PRO A 62 2.23 10.12 1.24
CA PRO A 62 2.80 10.48 2.55
C PRO A 62 3.04 11.99 2.73
N LEU A 63 3.16 12.76 1.63
CA LEU A 63 3.31 14.21 1.68
C LEU A 63 2.16 14.90 2.43
N PHE A 64 0.94 14.38 2.27
CA PHE A 64 -0.31 14.98 2.78
C PHE A 64 -0.89 14.20 3.97
N VAL A 65 -0.09 13.38 4.65
CA VAL A 65 -0.53 12.67 5.86
C VAL A 65 -0.26 13.52 7.09
N ASP A 66 -1.33 13.90 7.78
CA ASP A 66 -1.30 14.63 9.06
C ASP A 66 -2.44 14.18 9.99
N ASP A 67 -2.42 14.69 11.23
CA ASP A 67 -3.40 14.31 12.24
C ASP A 67 -4.83 14.74 11.86
N ASN A 68 -4.99 15.84 11.13
CA ASN A 68 -6.30 16.30 10.69
C ASN A 68 -6.90 15.32 9.66
N LEU A 69 -6.14 14.96 8.62
CA LEU A 69 -6.61 14.01 7.61
C LEU A 69 -7.01 12.67 8.25
N ILE A 70 -6.12 12.08 9.06
CA ILE A 70 -6.40 10.78 9.65
C ILE A 70 -7.58 10.86 10.63
N GLY A 71 -7.69 11.96 11.38
CA GLY A 71 -8.82 12.18 12.28
C GLY A 71 -10.18 12.27 11.57
N VAL A 72 -10.27 13.00 10.45
CA VAL A 72 -11.54 13.07 9.68
C VAL A 72 -11.83 11.75 8.95
N MET A 73 -10.81 11.01 8.51
CA MET A 73 -10.99 9.66 7.96
C MET A 73 -11.56 8.69 9.00
N GLU A 74 -11.04 8.71 10.25
CA GLU A 74 -11.59 7.91 11.35
C GLU A 74 -13.07 8.26 11.61
N GLN A 75 -13.40 9.56 11.61
CA GLN A 75 -14.78 10.03 11.80
C GLN A 75 -15.70 9.62 10.64
N ALA A 76 -15.19 9.57 9.42
CA ALA A 76 -15.92 9.13 8.22
C ALA A 76 -16.15 7.61 8.17
N GLY A 77 -15.56 6.82 9.10
CA GLY A 77 -15.73 5.37 9.15
C GLY A 77 -14.65 4.57 8.40
N PHE A 78 -13.49 5.17 8.12
CA PHE A 78 -12.36 4.40 7.58
C PHE A 78 -11.83 3.43 8.64
N VAL A 79 -11.71 2.17 8.27
CA VAL A 79 -11.26 1.05 9.11
C VAL A 79 -9.91 0.48 8.68
N GLY A 80 -9.33 1.05 7.64
CA GLY A 80 -8.00 0.73 7.12
C GLY A 80 -7.60 1.74 6.06
N ILE A 81 -6.32 2.10 6.07
CA ILE A 81 -5.70 2.96 5.06
C ILE A 81 -4.43 2.32 4.56
N GLY A 82 -3.96 2.72 3.38
CA GLY A 82 -2.66 2.32 2.87
C GLY A 82 -1.87 3.52 2.39
N ILE A 83 -0.56 3.44 2.51
CA ILE A 83 0.39 4.45 2.05
C ILE A 83 1.38 3.79 1.11
N THR A 84 1.41 4.25 -0.14
CA THR A 84 2.36 3.77 -1.14
C THR A 84 3.62 4.64 -1.08
N VAL A 85 4.62 4.16 -0.35
CA VAL A 85 5.86 4.90 -0.11
C VAL A 85 6.98 4.53 -1.08
N GLU A 86 6.94 3.35 -1.67
CA GLU A 86 7.95 2.67 -2.47
C GLU A 86 9.28 2.50 -1.73
N SER A 87 9.88 3.57 -1.24
CA SER A 87 11.16 3.55 -0.53
C SER A 87 11.17 4.57 0.61
N ALA A 88 12.06 4.40 1.60
CA ALA A 88 12.38 5.41 2.59
C ALA A 88 13.67 6.18 2.25
N ALA A 89 14.40 5.75 1.20
CA ALA A 89 15.65 6.36 0.76
C ALA A 89 15.42 7.48 -0.25
N ASP A 90 15.90 8.69 0.06
CA ASP A 90 15.71 9.88 -0.79
C ASP A 90 16.22 9.69 -2.21
N ALA A 91 17.37 9.02 -2.40
CA ALA A 91 17.93 8.76 -3.72
C ALA A 91 16.98 7.98 -4.64
N VAL A 92 16.24 7.01 -4.10
CA VAL A 92 15.25 6.22 -4.84
C VAL A 92 14.00 7.04 -5.11
N LEU A 93 13.49 7.77 -4.10
CA LEU A 93 12.29 8.61 -4.22
C LEU A 93 12.48 9.72 -5.27
N GLU A 94 13.66 10.32 -5.34
CA GLU A 94 14.01 11.32 -6.33
C GLU A 94 14.02 10.73 -7.75
N ARG A 95 14.66 9.57 -7.95
CA ARG A 95 14.69 8.86 -9.23
C ARG A 95 13.31 8.43 -9.71
N LEU A 96 12.45 8.04 -8.78
CA LEU A 96 11.05 7.70 -9.05
C LEU A 96 10.16 8.94 -9.23
N LYS A 97 10.71 10.15 -9.04
CA LYS A 97 9.97 11.43 -9.15
C LYS A 97 8.71 11.49 -8.29
N LYS A 98 8.78 10.98 -7.05
CA LYS A 98 7.62 10.83 -6.15
C LYS A 98 7.08 12.16 -5.61
N GLY A 99 7.84 13.23 -5.66
CA GLY A 99 7.44 14.55 -5.16
C GLY A 99 7.45 14.67 -3.63
N PHE A 100 7.87 13.63 -2.93
CA PHE A 100 8.09 13.62 -1.47
C PHE A 100 9.45 12.96 -1.15
N THR A 101 9.89 13.10 0.09
CA THR A 101 11.18 12.60 0.58
C THR A 101 10.98 11.63 1.75
N GLY A 102 12.03 10.93 2.15
CA GLY A 102 12.03 10.07 3.34
C GLY A 102 11.55 10.80 4.59
N LYS A 103 11.85 12.10 4.74
CA LYS A 103 11.31 12.91 5.83
C LYS A 103 9.79 12.89 5.93
N HIS A 104 9.09 12.92 4.78
CA HIS A 104 7.63 12.83 4.75
C HIS A 104 7.15 11.42 5.13
N VAL A 105 7.88 10.38 4.71
CA VAL A 105 7.62 8.99 5.08
C VAL A 105 7.76 8.79 6.60
N TYR A 106 8.83 9.31 7.20
CA TYR A 106 9.02 9.28 8.65
C TYR A 106 7.92 10.06 9.39
N LYS A 107 7.58 11.28 8.92
CA LYS A 107 6.49 12.09 9.49
C LYS A 107 5.16 11.33 9.43
N ALA A 108 4.84 10.72 8.29
CA ALA A 108 3.61 9.93 8.14
C ALA A 108 3.57 8.77 9.15
N SER A 109 4.70 8.08 9.39
CA SER A 109 4.75 7.00 10.38
C SER A 109 4.45 7.48 11.80
N GLU A 110 4.96 8.66 12.18
CA GLU A 110 4.68 9.26 13.49
C GLU A 110 3.22 9.70 13.63
N VAL A 111 2.59 10.20 12.56
CA VAL A 111 1.15 10.52 12.55
C VAL A 111 0.35 9.23 12.74
N ILE A 112 0.57 8.21 11.91
CA ILE A 112 -0.18 6.96 11.95
C ILE A 112 -0.09 6.28 13.34
N LYS A 113 1.05 6.33 14.01
CA LYS A 113 1.21 5.78 15.36
C LYS A 113 0.27 6.40 16.40
N ARG A 114 -0.11 7.67 16.24
CA ARG A 114 -1.00 8.38 17.18
C ARG A 114 -2.48 8.05 16.99
N HIS A 115 -2.85 7.52 15.83
CA HIS A 115 -4.24 7.17 15.48
C HIS A 115 -4.52 5.68 15.65
N LYS A 116 -5.80 5.28 15.64
CA LYS A 116 -6.21 3.88 15.85
C LYS A 116 -6.36 3.09 14.55
N ILE A 117 -6.54 3.79 13.43
CA ILE A 117 -6.72 3.16 12.13
C ILE A 117 -5.46 2.39 11.72
N PRO A 118 -5.57 1.10 11.34
CA PRO A 118 -4.43 0.34 10.84
C PRO A 118 -4.01 0.81 9.45
N CYS A 119 -2.69 0.74 9.18
CA CYS A 119 -2.11 1.18 7.93
C CYS A 119 -1.39 0.02 7.21
N LEU A 120 -1.63 -0.08 5.90
CA LEU A 120 -0.84 -0.90 4.98
C LEU A 120 0.25 -0.03 4.35
N TRP A 121 1.51 -0.34 4.64
CA TRP A 121 2.68 0.32 4.07
C TRP A 121 3.17 -0.47 2.87
N ILE A 122 3.16 0.15 1.69
CA ILE A 122 3.55 -0.51 0.44
C ILE A 122 4.93 -0.02 0.02
N PHE A 123 5.87 -0.95 -0.06
CA PHE A 123 7.23 -0.74 -0.52
C PHE A 123 7.46 -1.47 -1.83
N MET A 124 8.28 -0.89 -2.69
CA MET A 124 8.59 -1.44 -3.99
C MET A 124 10.10 -1.37 -4.20
N PHE A 125 10.76 -2.52 -4.13
CA PHE A 125 12.19 -2.64 -4.29
C PHE A 125 12.61 -2.89 -5.74
N GLY A 126 13.81 -2.47 -6.07
CA GLY A 126 14.42 -2.65 -7.39
C GLY A 126 14.22 -1.45 -8.32
N GLY A 127 13.79 -0.30 -7.79
CA GLY A 127 13.59 0.91 -8.59
C GLY A 127 14.87 1.52 -9.16
N PRO A 128 14.76 2.46 -10.12
CA PRO A 128 15.91 3.19 -10.64
C PRO A 128 16.72 3.88 -9.54
N GLY A 129 18.04 3.69 -9.56
CA GLY A 129 18.95 4.26 -8.57
C GLY A 129 18.99 3.50 -7.23
N GLU A 130 18.27 2.39 -7.10
CA GLU A 130 18.34 1.57 -5.89
C GLU A 130 19.67 0.80 -5.83
N THR A 131 20.21 0.71 -4.61
CA THR A 131 21.42 -0.02 -4.23
C THR A 131 21.14 -0.91 -3.02
N GLU A 132 22.08 -1.78 -2.66
CA GLU A 132 21.96 -2.61 -1.46
C GLU A 132 21.81 -1.75 -0.18
N GLU A 133 22.46 -0.58 -0.13
CA GLU A 133 22.39 0.36 1.00
C GLU A 133 21.00 0.98 1.12
N THR A 134 20.39 1.42 0.00
CA THR A 134 19.03 2.02 0.01
C THR A 134 17.95 1.00 0.32
N VAL A 135 18.11 -0.26 -0.13
CA VAL A 135 17.26 -1.38 0.29
C VAL A 135 17.33 -1.57 1.80
N GLN A 136 18.54 -1.61 2.37
CA GLN A 136 18.73 -1.76 3.81
C GLN A 136 18.17 -0.56 4.59
N GLU A 137 18.28 0.65 4.06
CA GLU A 137 17.68 1.85 4.67
C GLU A 137 16.16 1.72 4.75
N THR A 138 15.53 1.31 3.66
CA THR A 138 14.08 1.10 3.60
C THR A 138 13.61 -0.03 4.52
N LEU A 139 14.32 -1.16 4.57
CA LEU A 139 14.02 -2.24 5.49
C LEU A 139 14.16 -1.80 6.96
N ARG A 140 15.25 -1.10 7.32
CA ARG A 140 15.41 -0.54 8.67
C ARG A 140 14.30 0.44 9.05
N PHE A 141 13.82 1.24 8.08
CA PHE A 141 12.63 2.07 8.32
C PHE A 141 11.42 1.19 8.66
N ALA A 142 11.11 0.21 7.85
CA ALA A 142 9.96 -0.66 8.06
C ALA A 142 10.03 -1.37 9.43
N GLU A 143 11.17 -1.96 9.76
CA GLU A 143 11.42 -2.69 11.01
C GLU A 143 11.29 -1.81 12.27
N ARG A 144 11.72 -0.56 12.17
CA ARG A 144 11.81 0.35 13.33
C ARG A 144 10.57 1.24 13.50
N TYR A 145 9.93 1.63 12.39
CA TYR A 145 8.90 2.67 12.41
C TYR A 145 7.50 2.17 12.09
N ILE A 146 7.33 0.96 11.55
CA ILE A 146 5.99 0.40 11.32
C ILE A 146 5.54 -0.34 12.57
N SER A 147 4.37 0.03 13.08
CA SER A 147 3.84 -0.57 14.30
C SER A 147 3.34 -2.01 14.04
N GLN A 148 3.26 -2.83 15.09
CA GLN A 148 2.82 -4.23 14.96
C GLN A 148 1.34 -4.41 14.55
N ARG A 149 0.53 -3.35 14.66
CA ARG A 149 -0.86 -3.36 14.17
C ARG A 149 -0.96 -3.06 12.68
N ASP A 150 0.04 -2.37 12.14
CA ASP A 150 0.15 -2.02 10.74
C ASP A 150 0.82 -3.16 9.97
N VAL A 151 0.72 -3.15 8.66
CA VAL A 151 1.30 -4.18 7.80
C VAL A 151 2.26 -3.54 6.82
N ALA A 152 3.43 -4.16 6.60
CA ALA A 152 4.33 -3.81 5.51
C ALA A 152 4.23 -4.84 4.39
N LEU A 153 3.92 -4.38 3.19
CA LEU A 153 3.90 -5.15 1.96
C LEU A 153 5.14 -4.81 1.13
N PHE A 154 5.95 -5.81 0.84
CA PHE A 154 7.19 -5.66 0.06
C PHE A 154 7.00 -6.27 -1.34
N MET A 155 7.05 -5.42 -2.35
CA MET A 155 7.04 -5.81 -3.76
C MET A 155 8.45 -5.72 -4.33
N ILE A 156 8.81 -6.62 -5.24
CA ILE A 156 10.14 -6.66 -5.87
C ILE A 156 9.96 -6.52 -7.39
N GLY A 157 10.71 -5.58 -7.96
CA GLY A 157 10.61 -5.21 -9.37
C GLY A 157 9.47 -4.25 -9.67
N ILE A 158 9.72 -3.29 -10.55
CA ILE A 158 8.72 -2.32 -11.02
C ILE A 158 8.29 -2.71 -12.42
N ARG A 159 6.99 -2.94 -12.62
CA ARG A 159 6.48 -3.28 -13.94
C ARG A 159 6.74 -2.16 -14.94
N ILE A 160 7.35 -2.53 -16.07
CA ILE A 160 7.61 -1.61 -17.17
C ILE A 160 6.37 -1.56 -18.07
N TYR A 161 5.88 -0.35 -18.32
CA TYR A 161 4.84 -0.11 -19.32
C TYR A 161 5.43 0.62 -20.53
N PRO A 162 5.11 0.21 -21.77
CA PRO A 162 5.62 0.86 -22.97
C PRO A 162 5.37 2.36 -22.98
N GLY A 163 6.36 3.15 -23.39
CA GLY A 163 6.27 4.60 -23.52
C GLY A 163 6.43 5.40 -22.21
N THR A 164 6.59 4.73 -21.06
CA THR A 164 6.83 5.39 -19.77
C THR A 164 8.30 5.85 -19.63
N GLU A 165 8.56 6.67 -18.61
CA GLU A 165 9.93 7.05 -18.27
C GLU A 165 10.79 5.81 -17.88
N LEU A 166 10.18 4.87 -17.16
CA LEU A 166 10.83 3.63 -16.77
C LEU A 166 11.19 2.76 -17.99
N ASP A 167 10.36 2.73 -19.04
CA ASP A 167 10.67 2.08 -20.32
C ASP A 167 11.94 2.68 -20.95
N LYS A 168 12.05 4.01 -20.97
CA LYS A 168 13.24 4.71 -21.50
C LYS A 168 14.50 4.37 -20.69
N ILE A 169 14.39 4.40 -19.35
CA ILE A 169 15.50 4.06 -18.45
C ILE A 169 15.92 2.60 -18.69
N ALA A 170 15.00 1.66 -18.69
CA ALA A 170 15.29 0.24 -18.88
C ALA A 170 15.96 -0.06 -20.22
N ARG A 171 15.57 0.65 -21.29
CA ARG A 171 16.23 0.54 -22.61
C ARG A 171 17.62 1.15 -22.61
N ALA A 172 17.78 2.33 -22.00
CA ALA A 172 19.09 2.99 -21.92
C ALA A 172 20.11 2.18 -21.11
N GLU A 173 19.65 1.44 -20.10
CA GLU A 173 20.46 0.54 -19.28
C GLU A 173 20.62 -0.87 -19.88
N GLY A 174 20.00 -1.15 -21.03
CA GLY A 174 20.08 -2.46 -21.70
C GLY A 174 19.29 -3.59 -21.01
N ILE A 175 18.43 -3.25 -20.04
CA ILE A 175 17.58 -4.21 -19.32
C ILE A 175 16.43 -4.67 -20.20
N LEU A 176 15.86 -3.75 -21.01
CA LEU A 176 14.71 -4.02 -21.87
C LEU A 176 15.13 -3.93 -23.35
N THR A 177 15.08 -5.08 -24.04
CA THR A 177 15.35 -5.20 -25.48
C THR A 177 14.09 -5.45 -26.31
N LEU A 178 13.00 -5.88 -25.67
CA LEU A 178 11.73 -6.18 -26.34
C LEU A 178 11.08 -4.92 -26.93
N SER A 179 10.47 -5.08 -28.11
CA SER A 179 9.60 -4.06 -28.68
C SER A 179 8.29 -3.93 -27.89
N PRO A 180 7.56 -2.81 -27.99
CA PRO A 180 6.25 -2.66 -27.32
C PRO A 180 5.24 -3.76 -27.68
N LEU A 181 5.30 -4.30 -28.89
CA LEU A 181 4.41 -5.38 -29.37
C LEU A 181 4.77 -6.75 -28.77
N GLU A 182 6.00 -6.94 -28.32
CA GLU A 182 6.47 -8.16 -27.67
C GLU A 182 6.23 -8.15 -26.15
N MET A 183 5.84 -7.00 -25.57
CA MET A 183 5.57 -6.85 -24.14
C MET A 183 4.14 -7.28 -23.76
N LEU A 184 3.70 -8.44 -24.25
CA LEU A 184 2.40 -9.00 -23.88
C LEU A 184 2.38 -9.53 -22.45
N GLU A 185 3.51 -10.08 -22.01
CA GLU A 185 3.72 -10.52 -20.63
C GLU A 185 4.33 -9.39 -19.79
N PRO A 186 4.05 -9.34 -18.47
CA PRO A 186 4.63 -8.33 -17.58
C PRO A 186 6.16 -8.44 -17.54
N VAL A 187 6.84 -7.36 -17.91
CA VAL A 187 8.29 -7.22 -17.75
C VAL A 187 8.57 -6.30 -16.58
N PHE A 188 9.51 -6.70 -15.72
CA PHE A 188 9.85 -5.95 -14.51
C PHE A 188 11.26 -5.37 -14.60
N TYR A 189 11.37 -4.13 -14.19
CA TYR A 189 12.64 -3.45 -13.98
C TYR A 189 13.21 -3.86 -12.62
N LEU A 190 14.51 -4.13 -12.62
CA LEU A 190 15.31 -4.26 -11.40
C LEU A 190 16.60 -3.47 -11.60
N SER A 191 16.93 -2.60 -10.65
CA SER A 191 18.17 -1.82 -10.69
C SER A 191 19.39 -2.70 -10.88
N PRO A 192 20.29 -2.38 -11.85
CA PRO A 192 21.51 -3.16 -12.08
C PRO A 192 22.47 -3.20 -10.87
N SER A 193 22.32 -2.25 -9.95
CA SER A 193 23.12 -2.16 -8.73
C SER A 193 22.65 -3.10 -7.61
N VAL A 194 21.57 -3.87 -7.83
CA VAL A 194 21.01 -4.78 -6.81
C VAL A 194 20.89 -6.18 -7.40
N LYS A 195 21.56 -7.16 -6.79
CA LYS A 195 21.44 -8.56 -7.19
C LYS A 195 20.09 -9.12 -6.71
N LEU A 196 19.30 -9.69 -7.63
CA LEU A 196 17.98 -10.24 -7.32
C LEU A 196 18.00 -11.25 -6.16
N GLU A 197 18.94 -12.20 -6.19
CA GLU A 197 19.05 -13.22 -5.14
C GLU A 197 19.33 -12.61 -3.77
N TRP A 198 20.23 -11.63 -3.70
CA TRP A 198 20.52 -10.91 -2.47
C TRP A 198 19.26 -10.17 -1.96
N LEU A 199 18.55 -9.48 -2.85
CA LEU A 199 17.32 -8.74 -2.50
C LEU A 199 16.24 -9.67 -1.98
N LEU A 200 15.98 -10.78 -2.69
CA LEU A 200 15.01 -11.80 -2.27
C LEU A 200 15.35 -12.34 -0.87
N ASN A 201 16.62 -12.67 -0.60
CA ASN A 201 17.06 -13.16 0.70
C ASN A 201 16.88 -12.10 1.81
N LYS A 202 17.21 -10.83 1.54
CA LYS A 202 17.05 -9.75 2.51
C LYS A 202 15.60 -9.50 2.86
N VAL A 203 14.73 -9.39 1.86
CA VAL A 203 13.30 -9.19 2.06
C VAL A 203 12.67 -10.41 2.76
N HIS A 204 13.02 -11.62 2.35
CA HIS A 204 12.53 -12.84 2.98
C HIS A 204 12.90 -12.91 4.47
N ASN A 205 14.15 -12.61 4.82
CA ASN A 205 14.60 -12.60 6.22
C ASN A 205 13.84 -11.56 7.05
N SER A 206 13.67 -10.34 6.52
CA SER A 206 12.89 -9.30 7.20
C SER A 206 11.42 -9.72 7.41
N ILE A 207 10.80 -10.39 6.41
CA ILE A 207 9.46 -10.95 6.55
C ILE A 207 9.43 -12.09 7.58
N ALA A 208 10.43 -12.96 7.60
CA ALA A 208 10.51 -14.07 8.56
C ALA A 208 10.59 -13.58 10.01
N ASP A 209 11.29 -12.47 10.25
CA ASP A 209 11.49 -11.90 11.58
C ASP A 209 10.28 -11.06 12.07
N HIS A 210 9.42 -10.59 11.16
CA HIS A 210 8.31 -9.69 11.50
C HIS A 210 6.95 -10.26 11.05
N MET A 211 6.09 -10.58 12.01
CA MET A 211 4.79 -11.22 11.76
C MET A 211 3.77 -10.37 10.99
N ASN A 212 3.98 -9.07 10.93
CA ASN A 212 3.16 -8.10 10.21
C ASN A 212 3.76 -7.68 8.86
N PHE A 213 4.83 -8.34 8.41
CA PHE A 213 5.42 -8.13 7.09
C PHE A 213 4.97 -9.23 6.13
N MET A 214 4.76 -8.87 4.86
CA MET A 214 4.29 -9.81 3.83
C MET A 214 4.82 -9.46 2.44
N ASN A 215 4.74 -10.40 1.54
CA ASN A 215 4.98 -10.20 0.11
C ASN A 215 3.69 -10.46 -0.70
N PRO A 216 3.63 -10.09 -1.99
CA PRO A 216 2.45 -10.31 -2.81
C PRO A 216 2.05 -11.78 -2.99
N HIS A 217 2.97 -12.72 -2.86
CA HIS A 217 2.67 -14.16 -2.98
C HIS A 217 1.72 -14.63 -1.88
N ALA A 218 1.77 -13.99 -0.70
CA ALA A 218 0.83 -14.23 0.38
C ALA A 218 -0.63 -13.90 -0.01
N ILE A 219 -0.83 -12.98 -0.96
CA ILE A 219 -2.15 -12.57 -1.47
C ILE A 219 -2.69 -13.57 -2.50
N GLY A 220 -1.80 -14.29 -3.21
CA GLY A 220 -2.13 -15.24 -4.27
C GLY A 220 -2.46 -16.67 -3.83
N LEU A 221 -2.70 -16.90 -2.53
CA LEU A 221 -3.04 -18.22 -2.06
C LEU A 221 -4.37 -18.72 -2.68
N PRO A 222 -4.41 -19.92 -3.31
CA PRO A 222 -5.61 -20.42 -4.00
C PRO A 222 -6.81 -20.61 -3.07
N PHE A 223 -6.59 -20.70 -1.77
CA PHE A 223 -7.63 -20.82 -0.75
C PHE A 223 -8.08 -19.48 -0.15
N LEU A 224 -7.49 -18.36 -0.56
CA LEU A 224 -7.80 -17.05 0.00
C LEU A 224 -9.30 -16.69 -0.12
N PRO A 225 -9.99 -16.92 -1.25
CA PRO A 225 -11.43 -16.69 -1.34
C PRO A 225 -12.25 -17.51 -0.35
N ALA A 226 -11.90 -18.78 -0.11
CA ALA A 226 -12.59 -19.64 0.86
C ALA A 226 -12.28 -19.19 2.30
N ILE A 227 -11.03 -18.81 2.59
CA ILE A 227 -10.62 -18.25 3.89
C ILE A 227 -11.37 -16.94 4.14
N ASN A 228 -11.53 -16.10 3.13
CA ASN A 228 -12.27 -14.84 3.22
C ASN A 228 -13.73 -15.07 3.53
N LEU A 229 -14.37 -16.01 2.84
CA LEU A 229 -15.78 -16.35 3.07
C LEU A 229 -15.99 -16.91 4.47
N LEU A 230 -15.18 -17.87 4.90
CA LEU A 230 -15.20 -18.44 6.25
C LEU A 230 -14.87 -17.38 7.30
N GLY A 231 -13.87 -16.54 7.04
CA GLY A 231 -13.48 -15.43 7.90
C GLY A 231 -14.62 -14.44 8.11
N TYR A 232 -15.33 -14.10 7.06
CA TYR A 232 -16.50 -13.21 7.14
C TYR A 232 -17.60 -13.78 8.05
N TRP A 233 -17.86 -15.09 7.93
CA TRP A 233 -18.78 -15.83 8.81
C TRP A 233 -18.30 -15.87 10.27
N LEU A 234 -17.00 -15.89 10.51
CA LEU A 234 -16.37 -15.84 11.85
C LEU A 234 -16.18 -14.41 12.38
N GLY A 235 -16.70 -13.40 11.68
CA GLY A 235 -16.58 -11.99 12.09
C GLY A 235 -15.26 -11.32 11.72
N ILE A 236 -14.40 -11.97 10.90
CA ILE A 236 -13.18 -11.38 10.34
C ILE A 236 -13.60 -10.49 9.17
N LYS A 237 -13.71 -9.20 9.44
CA LYS A 237 -14.19 -8.22 8.46
C LYS A 237 -13.03 -7.52 7.74
N PRO A 238 -13.21 -7.09 6.47
CA PRO A 238 -12.23 -6.29 5.74
C PRO A 238 -11.78 -5.03 6.51
N PRO A 239 -10.61 -4.50 6.18
CA PRO A 239 -9.62 -5.01 5.23
C PRO A 239 -8.91 -6.24 5.77
N LEU A 240 -8.73 -7.26 4.92
CA LEU A 240 -8.21 -8.56 5.35
C LEU A 240 -6.72 -8.52 5.70
N TRP A 241 -5.96 -7.63 5.05
CA TRP A 241 -4.53 -7.46 5.31
C TRP A 241 -4.22 -7.10 6.78
N LYS A 242 -5.11 -6.40 7.49
CA LYS A 242 -4.92 -6.07 8.93
C LYS A 242 -4.83 -7.32 9.82
N HIS A 243 -5.28 -8.47 9.34
CA HIS A 243 -5.25 -9.74 10.05
C HIS A 243 -4.00 -10.58 9.74
N THR A 244 -3.05 -10.08 8.92
CA THR A 244 -1.82 -10.78 8.51
C THR A 244 -1.08 -11.40 9.69
N ARG A 245 -0.90 -10.66 10.77
CA ARG A 245 -0.21 -11.16 11.97
C ARG A 245 -0.91 -12.37 12.61
N THR A 246 -2.23 -12.32 12.69
CA THR A 246 -3.04 -13.43 13.27
C THR A 246 -3.01 -14.65 12.36
N LEU A 247 -3.15 -14.42 11.06
CA LEU A 247 -3.11 -15.48 10.04
C LEU A 247 -1.74 -16.17 10.03
N ARG A 248 -0.64 -15.42 10.01
CA ARG A 248 0.71 -15.98 10.01
C ARG A 248 1.02 -16.75 11.30
N ARG A 249 0.54 -16.30 12.46
CA ARG A 249 0.66 -17.08 13.72
C ARG A 249 -0.03 -18.44 13.61
N GLY A 250 -1.24 -18.48 13.07
CA GLY A 250 -1.96 -19.71 12.84
C GLY A 250 -1.24 -20.65 11.87
N LEU A 251 -0.74 -20.12 10.76
CA LEU A 251 0.01 -20.90 9.77
C LEU A 251 1.32 -21.44 10.30
N ARG A 252 2.10 -20.65 11.05
CA ARG A 252 3.35 -21.11 11.70
C ARG A 252 3.09 -22.22 12.71
N TRP A 253 1.99 -22.15 13.45
CA TRP A 253 1.59 -23.25 14.36
C TRP A 253 1.31 -24.55 13.58
N LEU A 254 0.86 -24.46 12.31
CA LEU A 254 0.66 -25.59 11.39
C LEU A 254 1.94 -25.97 10.60
N GLY A 255 3.11 -25.38 10.95
CA GLY A 255 4.37 -25.62 10.25
C GLY A 255 4.49 -24.96 8.88
N LYS A 256 3.65 -23.95 8.60
CA LYS A 256 3.66 -23.16 7.35
C LYS A 256 3.92 -21.69 7.66
N ASP A 257 4.51 -20.96 6.71
CA ASP A 257 4.58 -19.49 6.74
C ASP A 257 4.13 -18.94 5.37
N LEU A 258 3.77 -17.65 5.35
CA LEU A 258 3.31 -16.95 4.13
C LEU A 258 4.49 -16.29 3.43
#